data_2719e6c2ab7e42cba63dc28dc01ddca8
#
_entry.id   2719e6c2ab7e42cba63dc28dc01ddca8
#
_cell.length_a   1.000
_cell.length_b   1.000
_cell.length_c   1.000
_cell.angle_alpha   90.00
_cell.angle_beta   90.00
_cell.angle_gamma   90.00
#
_symmetry.space_group_name_H-M   'P 1'
#
loop_
_entity.id
_entity.type
_entity.pdbx_description
1 polymer ?
#
loop_
_entity_poly.entity_id
_entity_poly.type
_entity_poly.pdbx_seq_one_letter_code
_entity_poly.pdbx_strand_id
1 'polypeptide(L)'
;MIWYMRANCKQLQPPIMPRPDLAKLGINYRRIPVLSIGQDVYLDTRLIIQKLEQLEVSNPKLGADGPERKAIEKLLEIFAVDGGIFSRAAQLLPSDLPMLKDPAFGKDRIDFNNGRRWSRDDWTVVKPEAINEIRNAMEFLETTLLADGRDWILKTDQPSLADIEGVWPLHWIAGIPGALPPDQVSAERFPKVYAWINRFQKAVSAAKKSQPKPLDISGDKARELILNSGYSDPDGQVDPSDPLTRAHNLKRGEPVTVWPTDTGSSHRDVGLLVSLDGKEVVYETQPDTSPKQGVRVHAPRHGFRISHADRVSSLKL
;
A
#
# COMPACT_ATOMS: atom_id res chain seq x y z
N MET A 1 2.46 1.17 -9.35
CA MET A 1 3.88 0.77 -9.32
C MET A 1 4.46 0.48 -10.72
N ILE A 2 3.77 -0.22 -11.59
CA ILE A 2 4.27 -0.58 -12.95
C ILE A 2 4.67 0.64 -13.81
N TRP A 3 3.99 1.77 -13.67
CA TRP A 3 4.27 3.01 -14.40
C TRP A 3 5.64 3.64 -14.10
N TYR A 4 6.16 3.41 -12.89
CA TYR A 4 7.42 3.98 -12.43
C TYR A 4 8.61 3.04 -12.62
N MET A 5 8.36 1.76 -12.92
CA MET A 5 9.42 0.76 -13.08
C MET A 5 10.06 0.88 -14.46
N ARG A 6 11.03 1.77 -14.62
CA ARG A 6 11.92 1.78 -15.79
C ARG A 6 13.30 1.27 -15.45
N ALA A 7 13.92 0.63 -16.43
CA ALA A 7 15.30 0.14 -16.53
C ALA A 7 16.04 -0.13 -15.19
N ASN A 8 16.45 -1.36 -14.95
CA ASN A 8 17.18 -1.86 -13.77
C ASN A 8 16.34 -2.13 -12.50
N CYS A 9 15.01 -2.08 -12.56
CA CYS A 9 14.21 -2.56 -11.45
C CYS A 9 14.39 -4.08 -11.28
N LYS A 10 14.66 -4.50 -10.06
CA LYS A 10 14.67 -5.90 -9.65
C LYS A 10 13.42 -6.20 -8.85
N GLN A 11 12.89 -7.38 -9.03
CA GLN A 11 11.65 -7.78 -8.37
C GLN A 11 11.88 -9.05 -7.57
N LEU A 12 11.34 -9.07 -6.35
CA LEU A 12 11.19 -10.25 -5.54
C LEU A 12 9.71 -10.54 -5.38
N GLN A 13 9.26 -11.72 -5.82
CA GLN A 13 7.92 -12.21 -5.50
C GLN A 13 7.98 -12.96 -4.17
N PRO A 14 7.48 -12.36 -3.08
CA PRO A 14 7.50 -13.03 -1.80
C PRO A 14 6.46 -14.15 -1.79
N PRO A 15 6.64 -15.19 -0.99
CA PRO A 15 5.54 -16.11 -0.69
C PRO A 15 4.37 -15.33 -0.07
N ILE A 16 3.16 -15.87 -0.21
CA ILE A 16 1.98 -15.23 0.39
C ILE A 16 2.20 -15.05 1.89
N MET A 17 2.85 -16.02 2.52
CA MET A 17 3.21 -16.06 3.94
C MET A 17 4.34 -17.08 4.16
N PRO A 18 5.21 -16.88 5.15
CA PRO A 18 5.57 -15.64 5.84
C PRO A 18 6.33 -14.65 4.94
N ARG A 19 7.01 -13.66 5.53
CA ARG A 19 7.90 -12.73 4.81
C ARG A 19 9.36 -12.92 5.26
N PRO A 20 9.99 -14.11 5.01
CA PRO A 20 11.30 -14.44 5.57
C PRO A 20 12.41 -13.51 5.08
N ASP A 21 12.30 -12.98 3.87
CA ASP A 21 13.35 -12.13 3.30
C ASP A 21 13.36 -10.73 3.93
N LEU A 22 12.21 -10.19 4.31
CA LEU A 22 12.13 -8.93 5.06
C LEU A 22 12.67 -9.11 6.49
N ALA A 23 12.38 -10.23 7.13
CA ALA A 23 12.88 -10.54 8.47
C ALA A 23 14.43 -10.55 8.54
N LYS A 24 15.10 -10.97 7.46
CA LYS A 24 16.57 -10.90 7.33
C LYS A 24 17.14 -9.47 7.35
N LEU A 25 16.29 -8.47 7.09
CA LEU A 25 16.62 -7.05 7.19
C LEU A 25 16.14 -6.42 8.52
N GLY A 26 15.61 -7.23 9.44
CA GLY A 26 15.03 -6.75 10.70
C GLY A 26 13.64 -6.11 10.53
N ILE A 27 12.93 -6.43 9.44
CA ILE A 27 11.60 -5.88 9.12
C ILE A 27 10.54 -6.97 9.33
N ASN A 28 9.61 -6.73 10.24
CA ASN A 28 8.47 -7.62 10.53
C ASN A 28 7.19 -7.22 9.79
N TYR A 29 7.18 -6.06 9.14
CA TYR A 29 6.04 -5.56 8.39
C TYR A 29 5.53 -6.58 7.36
N ARG A 30 4.21 -6.81 7.36
CA ARG A 30 3.57 -7.92 6.63
C ARG A 30 2.96 -7.53 5.29
N ARG A 31 2.70 -6.26 5.06
CA ARG A 31 2.03 -5.81 3.83
C ARG A 31 3.01 -5.70 2.67
N ILE A 32 2.47 -5.75 1.47
CA ILE A 32 3.16 -5.50 0.20
C ILE A 32 2.35 -4.51 -0.62
N PRO A 33 3.00 -3.74 -1.50
CA PRO A 33 4.42 -3.77 -1.84
C PRO A 33 5.34 -3.14 -0.77
N VAL A 34 6.63 -3.46 -0.87
CA VAL A 34 7.71 -2.76 -0.19
C VAL A 34 8.69 -2.32 -1.28
N LEU A 35 9.21 -1.11 -1.19
CA LEU A 35 10.20 -0.56 -2.13
C LEU A 35 11.54 -0.37 -1.42
N SER A 36 12.63 -0.74 -2.07
CA SER A 36 13.98 -0.35 -1.65
C SER A 36 14.62 0.53 -2.71
N ILE A 37 15.24 1.63 -2.29
CA ILE A 37 16.12 2.48 -3.08
C ILE A 37 17.42 2.60 -2.29
N GLY A 38 18.46 1.91 -2.76
CA GLY A 38 19.64 1.74 -1.91
C GLY A 38 19.31 1.00 -0.62
N GLN A 39 19.82 1.49 0.50
CA GLN A 39 19.55 0.97 1.86
C GLN A 39 18.30 1.58 2.51
N ASP A 40 17.58 2.45 1.81
CA ASP A 40 16.30 2.99 2.28
C ASP A 40 15.15 2.09 1.82
N VAL A 41 14.32 1.65 2.75
CA VAL A 41 13.19 0.73 2.54
C VAL A 41 11.89 1.45 2.89
N TYR A 42 11.02 1.60 1.92
CA TYR A 42 9.77 2.35 2.04
C TYR A 42 8.59 1.41 2.20
N LEU A 43 7.82 1.62 3.25
CA LEU A 43 6.60 0.89 3.57
C LEU A 43 5.38 1.66 3.12
N ASP A 44 4.31 0.92 2.83
CA ASP A 44 3.00 1.44 2.40
C ASP A 44 2.99 2.16 1.04
N THR A 45 1.96 1.84 0.25
CA THR A 45 1.82 2.34 -1.13
C THR A 45 1.78 3.86 -1.21
N ARG A 46 1.19 4.53 -0.20
CA ARG A 46 1.14 6.00 -0.12
C ARG A 46 2.52 6.63 -0.14
N LEU A 47 3.39 6.16 0.76
CA LEU A 47 4.77 6.66 0.83
C LEU A 47 5.57 6.24 -0.40
N ILE A 48 5.40 5.00 -0.86
CA ILE A 48 6.08 4.48 -2.06
C ILE A 48 5.75 5.35 -3.28
N ILE A 49 4.49 5.69 -3.51
CA ILE A 49 4.09 6.54 -4.63
C ILE A 49 4.71 7.93 -4.51
N GLN A 50 4.69 8.53 -3.32
CA GLN A 50 5.31 9.84 -3.08
C GLN A 50 6.81 9.82 -3.40
N LYS A 51 7.53 8.77 -2.99
CA LYS A 51 8.97 8.62 -3.29
C LYS A 51 9.22 8.41 -4.79
N LEU A 52 8.39 7.61 -5.45
CA LEU A 52 8.49 7.39 -6.89
C LEU A 52 8.25 8.68 -7.69
N GLU A 53 7.31 9.52 -7.26
CA GLU A 53 7.06 10.85 -7.86
C GLU A 53 8.21 11.85 -7.62
N GLN A 54 9.02 11.65 -6.60
CA GLN A 54 10.20 12.48 -6.32
C GLN A 54 11.42 12.07 -7.14
N LEU A 55 11.47 10.84 -7.65
CA LEU A 55 12.61 10.38 -8.43
C LEU A 55 12.78 11.22 -9.70
N GLU A 56 14.01 11.64 -9.97
CA GLU A 56 14.39 12.27 -11.24
C GLU A 56 14.55 11.20 -12.32
N VAL A 57 13.45 10.81 -12.91
CA VAL A 57 13.41 9.83 -13.99
C VAL A 57 12.90 10.49 -15.26
N SER A 58 13.30 9.96 -16.42
CA SER A 58 12.91 10.47 -17.73
C SER A 58 11.41 10.30 -18.08
N ASN A 59 10.63 9.75 -17.16
CA ASN A 59 9.18 9.59 -17.32
C ASN A 59 8.43 10.83 -16.87
N PRO A 60 7.35 11.21 -17.56
CA PRO A 60 6.44 12.20 -17.01
C PRO A 60 5.90 11.72 -15.68
N LYS A 61 5.86 12.60 -14.70
CA LYS A 61 5.21 12.38 -13.41
C LYS A 61 3.72 12.18 -13.64
N LEU A 62 3.10 11.35 -12.81
CA LEU A 62 1.66 11.09 -12.86
C LEU A 62 0.87 11.99 -11.91
N GLY A 63 1.57 12.62 -10.96
CA GLY A 63 1.00 13.56 -10.02
C GLY A 63 0.54 14.84 -10.72
N ALA A 64 -0.58 15.37 -10.27
CA ALA A 64 -1.20 16.54 -10.84
C ALA A 64 -0.50 17.85 -10.47
N ASP A 65 -0.61 18.82 -11.35
CA ASP A 65 -0.25 20.19 -11.07
C ASP A 65 -1.46 21.00 -10.57
N GLY A 66 -1.18 21.95 -9.67
CA GLY A 66 -2.16 22.84 -9.10
C GLY A 66 -2.94 22.26 -7.90
N PRO A 67 -3.46 23.13 -7.04
CA PRO A 67 -4.02 22.72 -5.75
C PRO A 67 -5.32 21.91 -5.88
N GLU A 68 -6.21 22.27 -6.79
CA GLU A 68 -7.49 21.58 -6.98
C GLU A 68 -7.31 20.13 -7.44
N ARG A 69 -6.43 19.92 -8.43
CA ARG A 69 -6.15 18.57 -8.96
C ARG A 69 -5.46 17.71 -7.91
N LYS A 70 -4.51 18.27 -7.15
CA LYS A 70 -3.88 17.58 -6.01
C LYS A 70 -4.88 17.23 -4.92
N ALA A 71 -5.87 18.08 -4.68
CA ALA A 71 -6.94 17.78 -3.74
C ALA A 71 -7.79 16.58 -4.21
N ILE A 72 -8.12 16.51 -5.51
CA ILE A 72 -8.85 15.37 -6.07
C ILE A 72 -8.04 14.08 -5.93
N GLU A 73 -6.74 14.08 -6.24
CA GLU A 73 -5.86 12.93 -6.03
C GLU A 73 -5.93 12.45 -4.58
N LYS A 74 -5.73 13.37 -3.64
CA LYS A 74 -5.74 13.04 -2.21
C LYS A 74 -7.11 12.55 -1.73
N LEU A 75 -8.19 13.13 -2.20
CA LEU A 75 -9.55 12.68 -1.87
C LEU A 75 -9.84 11.28 -2.42
N LEU A 76 -9.33 10.92 -3.60
CA LEU A 76 -9.50 9.58 -4.15
C LEU A 76 -8.65 8.54 -3.43
N GLU A 77 -7.44 8.88 -2.99
CA GLU A 77 -6.64 8.03 -2.10
C GLU A 77 -7.43 7.73 -0.79
N ILE A 78 -7.96 8.78 -0.16
CA ILE A 78 -8.78 8.66 1.06
C ILE A 78 -10.03 7.83 0.78
N PHE A 79 -10.75 8.09 -0.30
CA PHE A 79 -11.95 7.36 -0.70
C PHE A 79 -11.67 5.85 -0.87
N ALA A 80 -10.61 5.51 -1.58
CA ALA A 80 -10.29 4.13 -1.87
C ALA A 80 -9.84 3.33 -0.64
N VAL A 81 -9.03 3.93 0.23
CA VAL A 81 -8.40 3.26 1.38
C VAL A 81 -9.13 3.57 2.67
N ASP A 82 -9.13 4.82 3.12
CA ASP A 82 -9.70 5.23 4.41
C ASP A 82 -11.25 5.21 4.39
N GLY A 83 -11.84 5.54 3.24
CA GLY A 83 -13.27 5.39 2.97
C GLY A 83 -13.75 3.94 2.90
N GLY A 84 -12.81 2.98 2.96
CA GLY A 84 -13.11 1.57 3.12
C GLY A 84 -13.49 0.82 1.83
N ILE A 85 -13.43 1.44 0.65
CA ILE A 85 -13.82 0.80 -0.61
C ILE A 85 -13.00 -0.47 -0.85
N PHE A 86 -11.69 -0.43 -0.58
CA PHE A 86 -10.85 -1.63 -0.67
C PHE A 86 -11.29 -2.74 0.29
N SER A 87 -11.59 -2.40 1.54
CA SER A 87 -12.01 -3.41 2.52
C SER A 87 -13.36 -4.02 2.14
N ARG A 88 -14.29 -3.24 1.60
CA ARG A 88 -15.56 -3.73 1.06
C ARG A 88 -15.38 -4.61 -0.17
N ALA A 89 -14.50 -4.22 -1.11
CA ALA A 89 -14.14 -5.07 -2.24
C ALA A 89 -13.54 -6.41 -1.79
N ALA A 90 -12.66 -6.41 -0.77
CA ALA A 90 -12.07 -7.64 -0.22
C ALA A 90 -13.12 -8.59 0.41
N GLN A 91 -14.21 -8.06 0.96
CA GLN A 91 -15.33 -8.84 1.48
C GLN A 91 -16.17 -9.53 0.41
N LEU A 92 -16.02 -9.14 -0.86
CA LEU A 92 -16.74 -9.72 -2.00
C LEU A 92 -15.99 -10.86 -2.70
N LEU A 93 -14.80 -11.20 -2.23
CA LEU A 93 -14.05 -12.32 -2.79
C LEU A 93 -14.88 -13.61 -2.77
N PRO A 94 -14.96 -14.35 -3.91
CA PRO A 94 -15.66 -15.63 -3.96
C PRO A 94 -15.04 -16.63 -2.97
N SER A 95 -15.89 -17.29 -2.18
CA SER A 95 -15.45 -18.25 -1.15
C SER A 95 -14.83 -19.53 -1.71
N ASP A 96 -14.96 -19.78 -3.01
CA ASP A 96 -14.42 -20.93 -3.72
C ASP A 96 -13.01 -20.71 -4.27
N LEU A 97 -12.45 -19.50 -4.11
CA LEU A 97 -11.07 -19.24 -4.48
C LEU A 97 -10.11 -20.22 -3.81
N PRO A 98 -9.19 -20.85 -4.55
CA PRO A 98 -8.30 -21.89 -4.01
C PRO A 98 -7.53 -21.44 -2.75
N MET A 99 -7.05 -20.20 -2.73
CA MET A 99 -6.32 -19.64 -1.59
C MET A 99 -7.18 -19.54 -0.31
N LEU A 100 -8.49 -19.31 -0.43
CA LEU A 100 -9.40 -19.22 0.72
C LEU A 100 -9.74 -20.59 1.30
N LYS A 101 -9.46 -21.67 0.57
CA LYS A 101 -9.63 -23.07 1.02
C LYS A 101 -8.39 -23.62 1.72
N ASP A 102 -7.25 -22.93 1.62
CA ASP A 102 -6.01 -23.32 2.29
C ASP A 102 -6.08 -23.00 3.79
N PRO A 103 -6.01 -24.01 4.69
CA PRO A 103 -6.01 -23.79 6.13
C PRO A 103 -4.83 -22.92 6.61
N ALA A 104 -3.67 -23.02 5.96
CA ALA A 104 -2.51 -22.22 6.30
C ALA A 104 -2.75 -20.75 5.99
N PHE A 105 -3.39 -20.45 4.84
CA PHE A 105 -3.82 -19.10 4.50
C PHE A 105 -4.85 -18.57 5.50
N GLY A 106 -5.84 -19.38 5.88
CA GLY A 106 -6.83 -19.01 6.89
C GLY A 106 -6.20 -18.64 8.24
N LYS A 107 -5.24 -19.46 8.72
CA LYS A 107 -4.50 -19.19 9.96
C LYS A 107 -3.71 -17.87 9.87
N ASP A 108 -3.02 -17.63 8.76
CA ASP A 108 -2.28 -16.39 8.54
C ASP A 108 -3.21 -15.16 8.50
N ARG A 109 -4.37 -15.28 7.87
CA ARG A 109 -5.32 -14.16 7.81
C ARG A 109 -5.89 -13.79 9.18
N ILE A 110 -6.07 -14.77 10.08
CA ILE A 110 -6.45 -14.50 11.46
C ILE A 110 -5.36 -13.66 12.17
N ASP A 111 -4.11 -14.07 12.05
CA ASP A 111 -2.98 -13.31 12.60
C ASP A 111 -2.89 -11.91 11.97
N PHE A 112 -2.97 -11.83 10.64
CA PHE A 112 -2.95 -10.56 9.90
C PHE A 112 -4.10 -9.61 10.28
N ASN A 113 -5.27 -10.15 10.64
CA ASN A 113 -6.44 -9.40 11.08
C ASN A 113 -6.51 -9.25 12.62
N ASN A 114 -5.38 -9.34 13.31
CA ASN A 114 -5.28 -9.16 14.76
C ASN A 114 -6.17 -10.12 15.56
N GLY A 115 -6.21 -11.37 15.16
CA GLY A 115 -7.00 -12.43 15.81
C GLY A 115 -8.47 -12.49 15.37
N ARG A 116 -8.94 -11.59 14.55
CA ARG A 116 -10.33 -11.62 14.04
C ARG A 116 -10.49 -12.73 13.02
N ARG A 117 -11.42 -13.64 13.31
CA ARG A 117 -11.87 -14.67 12.37
C ARG A 117 -13.08 -14.16 11.61
N TRP A 118 -13.13 -14.44 10.32
CA TRP A 118 -14.33 -14.28 9.52
C TRP A 118 -15.07 -15.63 9.52
N SER A 119 -16.26 -15.68 10.10
CA SER A 119 -17.11 -16.89 10.02
C SER A 119 -17.92 -16.89 8.72
N ARG A 120 -18.44 -18.06 8.34
CA ARG A 120 -19.38 -18.15 7.19
C ARG A 120 -20.64 -17.31 7.42
N ASP A 121 -21.10 -17.23 8.65
CA ASP A 121 -22.31 -16.49 9.01
C ASP A 121 -22.08 -14.98 8.89
N ASP A 122 -20.85 -14.50 9.22
CA ASP A 122 -20.47 -13.11 9.01
C ASP A 122 -20.54 -12.73 7.52
N TRP A 123 -20.20 -13.65 6.61
CA TRP A 123 -20.26 -13.41 5.16
C TRP A 123 -21.68 -13.22 4.63
N THR A 124 -22.69 -13.87 5.22
CA THR A 124 -24.09 -13.68 4.80
C THR A 124 -24.63 -12.30 5.14
N VAL A 125 -24.15 -11.70 6.22
CA VAL A 125 -24.52 -10.34 6.65
C VAL A 125 -23.66 -9.29 5.93
N VAL A 126 -22.34 -9.53 5.86
CA VAL A 126 -21.39 -8.51 5.39
C VAL A 126 -21.41 -8.35 3.86
N LYS A 127 -21.69 -9.42 3.09
CA LYS A 127 -21.73 -9.35 1.63
C LYS A 127 -22.75 -8.36 1.06
N PRO A 128 -24.02 -8.37 1.49
CA PRO A 128 -25.01 -7.40 1.03
C PRO A 128 -24.61 -5.96 1.30
N GLU A 129 -24.06 -5.69 2.49
CA GLU A 129 -23.52 -4.37 2.83
C GLU A 129 -22.37 -3.97 1.93
N ALA A 130 -21.42 -4.89 1.70
CA ALA A 130 -20.26 -4.64 0.83
C ALA A 130 -20.69 -4.39 -0.62
N ILE A 131 -21.68 -5.13 -1.15
CA ILE A 131 -22.26 -4.89 -2.47
C ILE A 131 -22.86 -3.48 -2.54
N ASN A 132 -23.63 -3.08 -1.52
CA ASN A 132 -24.22 -1.76 -1.47
C ASN A 132 -23.17 -0.65 -1.48
N GLU A 133 -22.11 -0.79 -0.69
CA GLU A 133 -21.02 0.19 -0.65
C GLU A 133 -20.26 0.28 -1.99
N ILE A 134 -19.97 -0.84 -2.63
CA ILE A 134 -19.34 -0.84 -3.96
C ILE A 134 -20.28 -0.22 -5.01
N ARG A 135 -21.58 -0.50 -4.93
CA ARG A 135 -22.57 0.12 -5.81
C ARG A 135 -22.62 1.62 -5.63
N ASN A 136 -22.69 2.10 -4.38
CA ASN A 136 -22.68 3.53 -4.05
C ASN A 136 -21.40 4.22 -4.53
N ALA A 137 -20.25 3.55 -4.37
CA ALA A 137 -18.97 4.06 -4.87
C ALA A 137 -18.96 4.20 -6.40
N MET A 138 -19.48 3.20 -7.12
CA MET A 138 -19.60 3.28 -8.58
C MET A 138 -20.60 4.34 -9.02
N GLU A 139 -21.75 4.44 -8.35
CA GLU A 139 -22.76 5.47 -8.65
C GLU A 139 -22.20 6.89 -8.42
N PHE A 140 -21.47 7.08 -7.33
CA PHE A 140 -20.80 8.36 -7.08
C PHE A 140 -19.86 8.73 -8.23
N LEU A 141 -18.99 7.84 -8.68
CA LEU A 141 -18.07 8.10 -9.79
C LEU A 141 -18.82 8.30 -11.11
N GLU A 142 -19.82 7.46 -11.40
CA GLU A 142 -20.63 7.51 -12.62
C GLU A 142 -21.34 8.83 -12.80
N THR A 143 -21.90 9.39 -11.69
CA THR A 143 -22.76 10.57 -11.70
C THR A 143 -22.03 11.87 -11.39
N THR A 144 -20.77 11.81 -10.96
CA THR A 144 -19.95 12.98 -10.61
C THR A 144 -18.69 13.09 -11.48
N LEU A 145 -17.59 12.48 -11.05
CA LEU A 145 -16.29 12.66 -11.71
C LEU A 145 -16.25 12.16 -13.15
N LEU A 146 -17.04 11.16 -13.50
CA LEU A 146 -17.16 10.62 -14.86
C LEU A 146 -18.44 11.06 -15.60
N ALA A 147 -19.24 11.91 -14.99
CA ALA A 147 -20.58 12.29 -15.51
C ALA A 147 -20.52 12.92 -16.90
N ASP A 148 -19.51 13.72 -17.19
CA ASP A 148 -19.31 14.39 -18.47
C ASP A 148 -18.66 13.50 -19.56
N GLY A 149 -18.44 12.23 -19.28
CA GLY A 149 -17.87 11.27 -20.24
C GLY A 149 -16.37 11.40 -20.47
N ARG A 150 -15.65 12.07 -19.56
CA ARG A 150 -14.19 12.18 -19.61
C ARG A 150 -13.51 10.83 -19.60
N ASP A 151 -12.35 10.74 -20.26
CA ASP A 151 -11.55 9.52 -20.28
C ASP A 151 -10.80 9.27 -18.97
N TRP A 152 -10.27 10.33 -18.36
CA TRP A 152 -9.49 10.32 -17.13
C TRP A 152 -10.02 11.35 -16.13
N ILE A 153 -9.92 11.06 -14.85
CA ILE A 153 -10.51 11.88 -13.77
C ILE A 153 -10.13 13.37 -13.87
N LEU A 154 -8.88 13.66 -14.17
CA LEU A 154 -8.37 15.04 -14.26
C LEU A 154 -8.41 15.63 -15.68
N LYS A 155 -9.11 14.97 -16.62
CA LYS A 155 -9.19 15.39 -18.04
C LYS A 155 -7.78 15.49 -18.69
N THR A 156 -6.92 14.56 -18.37
CA THR A 156 -5.58 14.40 -18.91
C THR A 156 -5.60 13.51 -20.15
N ASP A 157 -4.55 13.56 -20.99
CA ASP A 157 -4.41 12.69 -22.16
C ASP A 157 -4.03 11.24 -21.78
N GLN A 158 -3.46 11.05 -20.59
CA GLN A 158 -3.01 9.79 -20.04
C GLN A 158 -3.52 9.66 -18.60
N PRO A 159 -3.59 8.44 -18.03
CA PRO A 159 -3.99 8.29 -16.63
C PRO A 159 -3.05 9.04 -15.70
N SER A 160 -3.63 9.68 -14.71
CA SER A 160 -2.96 10.41 -13.62
C SER A 160 -2.95 9.59 -12.32
N LEU A 161 -2.32 10.12 -11.27
CA LEU A 161 -2.44 9.54 -9.93
C LEU A 161 -3.89 9.49 -9.44
N ALA A 162 -4.72 10.48 -9.78
CA ALA A 162 -6.14 10.45 -9.44
C ALA A 162 -6.85 9.20 -9.98
N ASP A 163 -6.49 8.78 -11.21
CA ASP A 163 -7.04 7.56 -11.79
C ASP A 163 -6.52 6.31 -11.08
N ILE A 164 -5.23 6.28 -10.77
CA ILE A 164 -4.62 5.13 -10.07
C ILE A 164 -5.23 4.97 -8.68
N GLU A 165 -5.31 6.04 -7.91
CA GLU A 165 -5.82 6.03 -6.54
C GLU A 165 -7.30 5.68 -6.48
N GLY A 166 -8.10 6.15 -7.43
CA GLY A 166 -9.54 5.90 -7.44
C GLY A 166 -9.94 4.54 -8.00
N VAL A 167 -9.23 4.04 -9.02
CA VAL A 167 -9.67 2.87 -9.81
C VAL A 167 -9.27 1.53 -9.19
N TRP A 168 -8.15 1.44 -8.48
CA TRP A 168 -7.51 0.17 -8.17
C TRP A 168 -8.38 -0.83 -7.38
N PRO A 169 -9.23 -0.45 -6.38
CA PRO A 169 -10.09 -1.42 -5.71
C PRO A 169 -11.21 -1.93 -6.64
N LEU A 170 -11.78 -1.00 -7.43
CA LEU A 170 -12.86 -1.31 -8.36
C LEU A 170 -12.37 -2.16 -9.53
N HIS A 171 -11.23 -1.79 -10.10
CA HIS A 171 -10.53 -2.56 -11.13
C HIS A 171 -10.21 -3.99 -10.66
N TRP A 172 -9.71 -4.11 -9.43
CA TRP A 172 -9.36 -5.40 -8.85
C TRP A 172 -10.59 -6.30 -8.71
N ILE A 173 -11.65 -5.81 -8.04
CA ILE A 173 -12.83 -6.63 -7.78
C ILE A 173 -13.65 -6.94 -9.04
N ALA A 174 -13.73 -5.99 -9.98
CA ALA A 174 -14.38 -6.20 -11.26
C ALA A 174 -13.67 -7.25 -12.14
N GLY A 175 -12.36 -7.45 -11.92
CA GLY A 175 -11.57 -8.46 -12.61
C GLY A 175 -11.68 -9.87 -12.04
N ILE A 176 -12.41 -10.07 -10.94
CA ILE A 176 -12.57 -11.38 -10.29
C ILE A 176 -13.93 -11.99 -10.68
N PRO A 177 -13.95 -13.10 -11.44
CA PRO A 177 -15.20 -13.74 -11.83
C PRO A 177 -16.04 -14.13 -10.60
N GLY A 178 -17.33 -13.81 -10.63
CA GLY A 178 -18.27 -14.15 -9.55
C GLY A 178 -18.20 -13.27 -8.29
N ALA A 179 -17.33 -12.25 -8.25
CA ALA A 179 -17.23 -11.35 -7.11
C ALA A 179 -18.39 -10.35 -7.05
N LEU A 180 -18.80 -9.82 -8.20
CA LEU A 180 -19.86 -8.81 -8.28
C LEU A 180 -21.13 -9.43 -8.89
N PRO A 181 -22.32 -9.24 -8.29
CA PRO A 181 -23.58 -9.68 -8.87
C PRO A 181 -23.94 -8.80 -10.08
N PRO A 182 -24.11 -9.38 -11.29
CA PRO A 182 -24.29 -8.59 -12.51
C PRO A 182 -25.59 -7.81 -12.57
N ASP A 183 -26.62 -8.26 -11.86
CA ASP A 183 -27.89 -7.57 -11.71
C ASP A 183 -27.80 -6.28 -10.88
N GLN A 184 -26.78 -6.13 -10.07
CA GLN A 184 -26.57 -4.99 -9.17
C GLN A 184 -25.35 -4.13 -9.56
N VAL A 185 -24.29 -4.76 -10.03
CA VAL A 185 -23.02 -4.09 -10.38
C VAL A 185 -22.53 -4.63 -11.72
N SER A 186 -22.76 -3.88 -12.79
CA SER A 186 -22.40 -4.27 -14.15
C SER A 186 -22.10 -3.06 -15.04
N ALA A 187 -21.54 -3.33 -16.23
CA ALA A 187 -21.30 -2.30 -17.24
C ALA A 187 -22.58 -1.66 -17.78
N GLU A 188 -23.72 -2.34 -17.71
CA GLU A 188 -25.01 -1.78 -18.09
C GLU A 188 -25.48 -0.73 -17.09
N ARG A 189 -25.21 -0.94 -15.80
CA ARG A 189 -25.59 -0.01 -14.72
C ARG A 189 -24.63 1.15 -14.56
N PHE A 190 -23.34 0.91 -14.77
CA PHE A 190 -22.25 1.87 -14.56
C PHE A 190 -21.35 1.95 -15.81
N PRO A 191 -21.89 2.34 -16.98
CA PRO A 191 -21.16 2.28 -18.25
C PRO A 191 -19.89 3.11 -18.27
N LYS A 192 -19.88 4.30 -17.65
CA LYS A 192 -18.71 5.19 -17.64
C LYS A 192 -17.61 4.65 -16.72
N VAL A 193 -17.99 4.13 -15.54
CA VAL A 193 -17.04 3.50 -14.61
C VAL A 193 -16.38 2.28 -15.24
N TYR A 194 -17.15 1.40 -15.87
CA TYR A 194 -16.59 0.23 -16.55
C TYR A 194 -15.76 0.61 -17.78
N ALA A 195 -16.15 1.64 -18.52
CA ALA A 195 -15.34 2.17 -19.62
C ALA A 195 -14.00 2.72 -19.10
N TRP A 196 -14.01 3.45 -17.97
CA TRP A 196 -12.81 3.93 -17.31
C TRP A 196 -11.90 2.80 -16.81
N ILE A 197 -12.45 1.77 -16.13
CA ILE A 197 -11.73 0.57 -15.72
C ILE A 197 -11.07 -0.11 -16.92
N ASN A 198 -11.80 -0.27 -18.02
CA ASN A 198 -11.28 -0.92 -19.24
C ASN A 198 -10.15 -0.09 -19.90
N ARG A 199 -10.27 1.25 -19.92
CA ARG A 199 -9.20 2.14 -20.40
C ARG A 199 -7.96 2.00 -19.53
N PHE A 200 -8.13 2.01 -18.22
CA PHE A 200 -7.04 1.82 -17.28
C PHE A 200 -6.33 0.48 -17.48
N GLN A 201 -7.06 -0.62 -17.65
CA GLN A 201 -6.47 -1.93 -17.95
C GLN A 201 -5.67 -1.94 -19.24
N LYS A 202 -6.18 -1.31 -20.30
CA LYS A 202 -5.47 -1.17 -21.58
C LYS A 202 -4.19 -0.36 -21.42
N ALA A 203 -4.25 0.77 -20.71
CA ALA A 203 -3.10 1.63 -20.44
C ALA A 203 -2.01 0.91 -19.63
N VAL A 204 -2.39 0.19 -18.56
CA VAL A 204 -1.46 -0.64 -17.78
C VAL A 204 -0.84 -1.75 -18.63
N SER A 205 -1.64 -2.40 -19.48
CA SER A 205 -1.15 -3.46 -20.37
C SER A 205 -0.17 -2.93 -21.41
N ALA A 206 -0.44 -1.74 -21.98
CA ALA A 206 0.48 -1.07 -22.90
C ALA A 206 1.79 -0.69 -22.20
N ALA A 207 1.71 -0.10 -21.01
CA ALA A 207 2.88 0.25 -20.22
C ALA A 207 3.75 -0.97 -19.87
N LYS A 208 3.13 -2.11 -19.53
CA LYS A 208 3.85 -3.37 -19.29
C LYS A 208 4.60 -3.87 -20.53
N LYS A 209 4.00 -3.74 -21.72
CA LYS A 209 4.61 -4.20 -22.97
C LYS A 209 5.76 -3.30 -23.41
N SER A 210 5.70 -2.01 -23.14
CA SER A 210 6.71 -1.02 -23.54
C SER A 210 7.93 -0.98 -22.62
N GLN A 211 7.89 -1.69 -21.49
CA GLN A 211 8.98 -1.67 -20.50
C GLN A 211 9.70 -3.02 -20.43
N PRO A 212 11.02 -3.02 -20.18
CA PRO A 212 11.74 -4.25 -19.90
C PRO A 212 11.12 -4.94 -18.67
N LYS A 213 11.05 -6.26 -18.71
CA LYS A 213 10.60 -7.03 -17.55
C LYS A 213 11.58 -6.79 -16.39
N PRO A 214 11.08 -6.55 -15.17
CA PRO A 214 11.92 -6.55 -14.00
C PRO A 214 12.70 -7.87 -13.89
N LEU A 215 13.95 -7.81 -13.44
CA LEU A 215 14.72 -9.00 -13.18
C LEU A 215 14.26 -9.65 -11.88
N ASP A 216 13.77 -10.87 -11.96
CA ASP A 216 13.44 -11.65 -10.76
C ASP A 216 14.74 -12.08 -10.03
N ILE A 217 14.78 -11.80 -8.73
CA ILE A 217 15.93 -12.13 -7.87
C ILE A 217 15.47 -12.87 -6.61
N SER A 218 16.39 -13.63 -6.02
CA SER A 218 16.16 -14.26 -4.71
C SER A 218 16.20 -13.23 -3.57
N GLY A 219 15.62 -13.58 -2.42
CA GLY A 219 15.68 -12.74 -1.22
C GLY A 219 17.11 -12.48 -0.74
N ASP A 220 18.01 -13.50 -0.82
CA ASP A 220 19.41 -13.33 -0.44
C ASP A 220 20.14 -12.37 -1.38
N LYS A 221 19.85 -12.43 -2.69
CA LYS A 221 20.41 -11.47 -3.65
C LYS A 221 19.85 -10.08 -3.46
N ALA A 222 18.57 -9.95 -3.14
CA ALA A 222 17.96 -8.66 -2.80
C ALA A 222 18.64 -8.04 -1.57
N ARG A 223 18.80 -8.84 -0.50
CA ARG A 223 19.50 -8.42 0.73
C ARG A 223 20.93 -7.97 0.45
N GLU A 224 21.70 -8.77 -0.29
CA GLU A 224 23.08 -8.43 -0.69
C GLU A 224 23.14 -7.08 -1.40
N LEU A 225 22.29 -6.86 -2.38
CA LEU A 225 22.25 -5.62 -3.15
C LEU A 225 21.85 -4.41 -2.29
N ILE A 226 20.88 -4.56 -1.40
CA ILE A 226 20.44 -3.52 -0.49
C ILE A 226 21.57 -3.13 0.45
N LEU A 227 22.17 -4.11 1.14
CA LEU A 227 23.22 -3.87 2.13
C LEU A 227 24.54 -3.35 1.54
N ASN A 228 24.84 -3.66 0.27
CA ASN A 228 26.00 -3.13 -0.44
C ASN A 228 25.77 -1.78 -1.12
N SER A 229 24.57 -1.23 -1.02
CA SER A 229 24.24 0.11 -1.51
C SER A 229 24.46 1.15 -0.41
N GLY A 230 24.51 2.43 -0.79
CA GLY A 230 24.41 3.54 0.17
C GLY A 230 22.95 3.92 0.45
N TYR A 231 22.75 4.76 1.44
CA TYR A 231 21.46 5.42 1.67
C TYR A 231 21.16 6.39 0.52
N SER A 232 19.91 6.41 0.08
CA SER A 232 19.42 7.26 -1.01
C SER A 232 18.90 8.59 -0.50
N ASP A 233 18.16 8.56 0.60
CA ASP A 233 17.61 9.76 1.20
C ASP A 233 18.63 10.43 2.13
N PRO A 234 18.65 11.77 2.22
CA PRO A 234 19.47 12.49 3.19
C PRO A 234 18.99 12.17 4.62
N ASP A 235 19.86 12.38 5.58
CA ASP A 235 19.52 12.27 6.99
C ASP A 235 18.47 13.34 7.35
N GLY A 236 17.32 12.87 7.84
CA GLY A 236 16.28 13.75 8.38
C GLY A 236 16.53 14.13 9.85
N GLN A 237 15.61 14.89 10.41
CA GLN A 237 15.64 15.33 11.79
C GLN A 237 14.36 14.88 12.52
N VAL A 238 14.44 14.76 13.84
CA VAL A 238 13.26 14.60 14.68
C VAL A 238 12.70 16.00 14.95
N ASP A 239 11.53 16.29 14.37
CA ASP A 239 10.88 17.58 14.52
C ASP A 239 10.45 17.82 15.97
N PRO A 240 11.04 18.80 16.68
CA PRO A 240 10.69 19.08 18.06
C PRO A 240 9.28 19.67 18.21
N SER A 241 8.66 20.13 17.12
CA SER A 241 7.30 20.66 17.11
C SER A 241 6.24 19.59 16.88
N ASP A 242 6.62 18.40 16.41
CA ASP A 242 5.68 17.30 16.18
C ASP A 242 4.97 16.89 17.48
N PRO A 243 3.63 16.72 17.46
CA PRO A 243 2.87 16.38 18.65
C PRO A 243 3.34 15.10 19.36
N LEU A 244 3.76 14.09 18.59
CA LEU A 244 4.23 12.82 19.16
C LEU A 244 5.62 12.98 19.78
N THR A 245 6.51 13.73 19.13
CA THR A 245 7.83 14.09 19.68
C THR A 245 7.69 14.79 21.02
N ARG A 246 6.79 15.77 21.11
CA ARG A 246 6.51 16.48 22.38
C ARG A 246 5.92 15.58 23.45
N ALA A 247 4.90 14.77 23.09
CA ALA A 247 4.20 13.92 24.05
C ALA A 247 5.09 12.82 24.63
N HIS A 248 6.03 12.31 23.87
CA HIS A 248 6.89 11.20 24.24
C HIS A 248 8.36 11.56 24.42
N ASN A 249 8.75 12.82 24.18
CA ASN A 249 10.14 13.31 24.25
C ASN A 249 11.09 12.44 23.39
N LEU A 250 10.65 12.11 22.17
CA LEU A 250 11.42 11.27 21.26
C LEU A 250 12.65 11.98 20.73
N LYS A 251 13.79 11.29 20.70
CA LYS A 251 15.06 11.82 20.21
C LYS A 251 15.69 10.85 19.20
N ARG A 252 16.47 11.41 18.28
CA ARG A 252 17.29 10.60 17.37
C ARG A 252 18.17 9.62 18.15
N GLY A 253 18.28 8.39 17.66
CA GLY A 253 19.07 7.32 18.26
C GLY A 253 18.36 6.55 19.37
N GLU A 254 17.16 6.97 19.79
CA GLU A 254 16.38 6.21 20.77
C GLU A 254 15.70 5.00 20.12
N PRO A 255 15.58 3.89 20.87
CA PRO A 255 14.88 2.71 20.38
C PRO A 255 13.37 2.96 20.32
N VAL A 256 12.78 2.78 19.14
CA VAL A 256 11.35 2.92 18.90
C VAL A 256 10.76 1.65 18.33
N THR A 257 9.48 1.46 18.57
CA THR A 257 8.66 0.43 17.92
C THR A 257 7.68 1.11 16.98
N VAL A 258 7.59 0.60 15.74
CA VAL A 258 6.73 1.14 14.68
C VAL A 258 5.85 0.02 14.12
N TRP A 259 4.55 0.28 13.95
CA TRP A 259 3.61 -0.71 13.42
C TRP A 259 2.37 -0.06 12.78
N PRO A 260 1.70 -0.74 11.84
CA PRO A 260 0.44 -0.25 11.28
C PRO A 260 -0.69 -0.31 12.33
N THR A 261 -1.69 0.56 12.21
CA THR A 261 -2.80 0.66 13.17
C THR A 261 -3.97 -0.28 12.86
N ASP A 262 -3.98 -0.88 11.68
CA ASP A 262 -5.04 -1.77 11.19
C ASP A 262 -4.52 -3.21 11.03
N THR A 263 -4.52 -3.77 9.81
CA THR A 263 -4.07 -5.13 9.55
C THR A 263 -2.56 -5.30 9.72
N GLY A 264 -2.14 -6.41 10.33
CA GLY A 264 -0.73 -6.71 10.59
C GLY A 264 -0.13 -5.97 11.79
N SER A 265 -0.94 -5.36 12.65
CA SER A 265 -0.48 -4.57 13.81
C SER A 265 0.20 -5.39 14.90
N SER A 266 0.06 -6.73 14.89
CA SER A 266 0.81 -7.65 15.74
C SER A 266 2.29 -7.76 15.35
N HIS A 267 2.63 -7.45 14.10
CA HIS A 267 3.98 -7.50 13.56
C HIS A 267 4.61 -6.10 13.65
N ARG A 268 5.43 -5.92 14.67
CA ARG A 268 6.01 -4.63 15.03
C ARG A 268 7.49 -4.61 14.69
N ASP A 269 7.92 -3.52 14.08
CA ASP A 269 9.33 -3.27 13.82
C ASP A 269 9.95 -2.51 14.99
N VAL A 270 11.17 -2.89 15.35
CA VAL A 270 11.97 -2.21 16.37
C VAL A 270 13.24 -1.69 15.69
N GLY A 271 13.60 -0.45 15.98
CA GLY A 271 14.80 0.16 15.44
C GLY A 271 15.19 1.45 16.18
N LEU A 272 16.31 2.04 15.76
CA LEU A 272 16.77 3.32 16.30
C LEU A 272 16.15 4.47 15.49
N LEU A 273 15.52 5.42 16.14
CA LEU A 273 14.89 6.56 15.50
C LEU A 273 15.93 7.40 14.75
N VAL A 274 15.73 7.63 13.46
CA VAL A 274 16.57 8.48 12.62
C VAL A 274 15.92 9.85 12.44
N SER A 275 14.65 9.89 12.02
CA SER A 275 13.88 11.12 11.85
C SER A 275 12.39 10.90 12.10
N LEU A 276 11.70 11.98 12.39
CA LEU A 276 10.26 11.99 12.62
C LEU A 276 9.72 13.38 12.28
N ASP A 277 8.74 13.43 11.39
CA ASP A 277 7.98 14.64 11.10
C ASP A 277 6.47 14.34 10.93
N GLY A 278 5.68 15.30 10.48
CA GLY A 278 4.26 15.13 10.26
C GLY A 278 3.87 14.20 9.11
N LYS A 279 4.83 13.74 8.30
CA LYS A 279 4.60 12.92 7.11
C LYS A 279 5.13 11.50 7.26
N GLU A 280 6.35 11.34 7.76
CA GLU A 280 7.00 10.04 7.89
C GLU A 280 7.77 9.88 9.20
N VAL A 281 8.03 8.63 9.56
CA VAL A 281 9.00 8.21 10.56
C VAL A 281 10.06 7.37 9.87
N VAL A 282 11.31 7.63 10.20
CA VAL A 282 12.46 6.86 9.71
C VAL A 282 13.18 6.24 10.89
N TYR A 283 13.43 4.96 10.82
CA TYR A 283 14.18 4.21 11.84
C TYR A 283 15.16 3.24 11.19
N GLU A 284 16.27 2.99 11.86
CA GLU A 284 17.27 2.02 11.42
C GLU A 284 17.03 0.68 12.12
N THR A 285 16.86 -0.38 11.34
CA THR A 285 16.67 -1.73 11.88
C THR A 285 17.96 -2.27 12.48
N GLN A 286 17.81 -3.20 13.44
CA GLN A 286 18.92 -3.92 14.06
C GLN A 286 18.69 -5.42 13.87
N PRO A 287 19.07 -6.00 12.70
CA PRO A 287 18.82 -7.40 12.46
C PRO A 287 19.68 -8.28 13.37
N ASP A 288 19.11 -9.37 13.86
CA ASP A 288 19.83 -10.38 14.64
C ASP A 288 20.78 -11.25 13.78
N THR A 289 20.62 -11.17 12.44
CA THR A 289 21.41 -11.97 11.49
C THR A 289 22.71 -11.28 11.10
N SER A 290 23.76 -12.05 10.93
CA SER A 290 25.05 -11.54 10.42
C SER A 290 24.98 -11.28 8.88
N PRO A 291 25.56 -10.17 8.35
CA PRO A 291 26.10 -9.05 9.12
C PRO A 291 25.01 -8.26 9.86
N LYS A 292 25.34 -7.74 11.04
CA LYS A 292 24.43 -6.90 11.86
C LYS A 292 24.27 -5.48 11.27
N GLN A 293 24.16 -5.39 9.95
CA GLN A 293 23.96 -4.14 9.24
C GLN A 293 22.47 -3.96 9.00
N GLY A 294 21.91 -2.89 9.52
CA GLY A 294 20.51 -2.51 9.35
C GLY A 294 20.25 -1.78 8.05
N VAL A 295 18.99 -1.48 7.84
CA VAL A 295 18.48 -0.63 6.76
C VAL A 295 17.66 0.48 7.37
N ARG A 296 17.58 1.64 6.70
CA ARG A 296 16.62 2.66 7.08
C ARG A 296 15.23 2.29 6.55
N VAL A 297 14.29 2.24 7.45
CA VAL A 297 12.89 1.97 7.12
C VAL A 297 12.09 3.24 7.27
N HIS A 298 11.39 3.58 6.20
CA HIS A 298 10.53 4.73 6.07
C HIS A 298 9.07 4.28 6.14
N ALA A 299 8.32 4.73 7.14
CA ALA A 299 6.89 4.47 7.25
C ALA A 299 6.11 5.79 7.29
N PRO A 300 4.93 5.87 6.63
CA PRO A 300 4.12 7.08 6.68
C PRO A 300 3.58 7.28 8.10
N ARG A 301 3.34 8.53 8.49
CA ARG A 301 2.70 8.84 9.77
C ARG A 301 1.24 8.41 9.79
N HIS A 302 0.56 8.55 8.67
CA HIS A 302 -0.82 8.11 8.54
C HIS A 302 -0.91 6.58 8.55
N GLY A 303 -1.77 6.04 9.42
CA GLY A 303 -1.98 4.60 9.54
C GLY A 303 -0.87 3.84 10.26
N PHE A 304 0.11 4.53 10.87
CA PHE A 304 1.18 3.93 11.67
C PHE A 304 1.25 4.53 13.07
N ARG A 305 1.64 3.70 14.01
CA ARG A 305 1.88 4.07 15.40
C ARG A 305 3.36 3.94 15.72
N ILE A 306 3.85 4.88 16.53
CA ILE A 306 5.24 4.92 17.01
C ILE A 306 5.21 5.04 18.53
N SER A 307 6.09 4.31 19.23
CA SER A 307 6.27 4.39 20.66
C SER A 307 7.72 4.09 21.03
N HIS A 308 8.17 4.52 22.20
CA HIS A 308 9.40 3.97 22.76
C HIS A 308 9.32 2.45 22.87
N ALA A 309 10.41 1.74 22.57
CA ALA A 309 10.43 0.29 22.58
C ALA A 309 10.05 -0.28 23.97
N ASP A 310 10.48 0.35 25.04
CA ASP A 310 10.24 -0.10 26.41
C ASP A 310 8.77 0.01 26.86
N ARG A 311 8.01 0.92 26.26
CA ARG A 311 6.59 1.13 26.61
C ARG A 311 5.62 0.15 25.97
N VAL A 312 6.06 -0.57 24.96
CA VAL A 312 5.19 -1.49 24.19
C VAL A 312 4.80 -2.73 25.00
N SER A 313 5.60 -3.13 25.97
CA SER A 313 5.29 -4.25 26.89
C SER A 313 4.09 -3.98 27.81
N SER A 314 3.70 -2.72 28.00
CA SER A 314 2.60 -2.29 28.87
C SER A 314 1.27 -2.03 28.15
N LEU A 315 1.27 -1.91 26.83
CA LEU A 315 0.06 -1.70 26.02
C LEU A 315 -0.54 -3.06 25.63
N LYS A 316 -1.31 -3.67 26.53
CA LYS A 316 -2.30 -4.69 26.14
C LYS A 316 -3.48 -3.95 25.50
N LEU A 317 -3.64 -4.11 24.19
CA LEU A 317 -4.86 -3.72 23.46
C LEU A 317 -5.92 -4.79 23.67
#